data_455a3bc75f9c28cf4139724f941fded5
#
_entry.id   455a3bc75f9c28cf4139724f941fded5
#
_cell.length_a   1.000
_cell.length_b   1.000
_cell.length_c   1.000
_cell.angle_alpha   90.00
_cell.angle_beta   90.00
_cell.angle_gamma   90.00
#
_symmetry.space_group_name_H-M   'P 1'
#
loop_
_entity.id
_entity.type
_entity.pdbx_description
1 polymer ?
#
loop_
_entity_poly.entity_id
_entity_poly.type
_entity_poly.pdbx_seq_one_letter_code
_entity_poly.pdbx_strand_id
1 'polypeptide(L)'
;EISLGLVGSEMCIRDREKDDKTIYRFTEKVRNTLAYMPYAELLFISAKTGQRLPKLFETIDMVLQYQNLRVQTGVLNEILTEAMAMQQPPSDRGKRLKIYYMTQVSVKPPTFVIFVNDKELMHFSYVRYLENKIRESFGFRGTPLKFIIRERKEKEQ
;
A
#
# COMPACT_ATOMS: atom_id res chain seq x y z
N GLU A 1 13.24 -4.53 19.14
CA GLU A 1 12.62 -5.45 18.14
C GLU A 1 12.29 -4.65 16.90
N ILE A 2 13.15 -4.78 15.90
CA ILE A 2 12.91 -4.17 14.60
C ILE A 2 11.93 -5.10 13.89
N SER A 3 10.63 -4.87 14.04
CA SER A 3 9.63 -5.41 13.15
C SER A 3 9.70 -4.66 11.82
N LEU A 4 10.82 -4.81 11.17
CA LEU A 4 10.95 -4.47 9.76
C LEU A 4 10.19 -5.53 9.00
N GLY A 5 9.12 -5.14 8.32
CA GLY A 5 8.47 -5.95 7.30
C GLY A 5 9.35 -6.13 6.06
N LEU A 6 10.62 -6.41 6.27
CA LEU A 6 11.54 -6.96 5.29
C LEU A 6 11.31 -8.46 5.26
N VAL A 7 10.30 -8.88 4.53
CA VAL A 7 10.23 -10.28 4.11
C VAL A 7 11.34 -10.45 3.07
N GLY A 8 12.54 -10.73 3.57
CA GLY A 8 13.64 -11.16 2.74
C GLY A 8 13.38 -12.58 2.26
N SER A 9 12.66 -12.72 1.14
CA SER A 9 12.74 -13.97 0.38
C SER A 9 14.07 -13.95 -0.37
N GLU A 10 15.11 -14.46 0.26
CA GLU A 10 16.40 -14.68 -0.37
C GLU A 10 16.30 -15.88 -1.32
N MET A 11 15.94 -15.64 -2.57
CA MET A 11 16.09 -16.64 -3.62
C MET A 11 17.50 -16.57 -4.18
N CYS A 12 18.37 -17.49 -3.77
CA CYS A 12 19.70 -17.61 -4.35
C CYS A 12 19.58 -18.15 -5.80
N ILE A 13 19.98 -17.31 -6.77
CA ILE A 13 20.03 -17.66 -8.20
C ILE A 13 21.44 -17.86 -8.71
N ARG A 14 22.42 -18.02 -7.79
CA ARG A 14 23.85 -18.06 -8.09
C ARG A 14 24.23 -19.16 -9.06
N ASP A 15 23.65 -20.33 -8.90
CA ASP A 15 24.10 -21.57 -9.55
C ASP A 15 23.26 -21.94 -10.80
N ARG A 16 22.48 -20.99 -11.32
CA ARG A 16 21.66 -21.20 -12.53
C ARG A 16 22.28 -20.49 -13.72
N GLU A 17 22.15 -21.11 -14.89
CA GLU A 17 22.45 -20.44 -16.16
C GLU A 17 21.62 -19.16 -16.27
N LYS A 18 22.30 -18.05 -16.59
CA LYS A 18 21.72 -16.71 -16.66
C LYS A 18 21.61 -16.30 -18.12
N ASP A 19 20.39 -16.08 -18.56
CA ASP A 19 20.07 -15.43 -19.82
C ASP A 19 19.52 -14.01 -19.55
N ASP A 20 19.37 -13.20 -20.60
CA ASP A 20 18.85 -11.83 -20.49
C ASP A 20 17.42 -11.78 -19.91
N LYS A 21 16.68 -12.89 -19.96
CA LYS A 21 15.30 -13.01 -19.46
C LYS A 21 15.23 -13.55 -18.02
N THR A 22 16.36 -13.95 -17.44
CA THR A 22 16.39 -14.58 -16.10
C THR A 22 15.81 -13.66 -15.04
N ILE A 23 16.16 -12.38 -15.04
CA ILE A 23 15.64 -11.40 -14.07
C ILE A 23 14.11 -11.25 -14.21
N TYR A 24 13.59 -11.22 -15.43
CA TYR A 24 12.14 -11.11 -15.68
C TYR A 24 11.38 -12.31 -15.12
N ARG A 25 11.85 -13.53 -15.41
CA ARG A 25 11.23 -14.76 -14.89
C ARG A 25 11.25 -14.81 -13.36
N PHE A 26 12.35 -14.38 -12.74
CA PHE A 26 12.42 -14.31 -11.28
C PHE A 26 11.53 -13.23 -10.70
N THR A 27 11.48 -12.05 -11.32
CA THR A 27 10.57 -10.97 -10.91
C THR A 27 9.14 -11.46 -10.94
N GLU A 28 8.71 -12.09 -12.03
CA GLU A 28 7.36 -12.63 -12.18
C GLU A 28 7.06 -13.71 -11.13
N LYS A 29 7.98 -14.65 -10.94
CA LYS A 29 7.84 -15.70 -9.93
C LYS A 29 7.71 -15.12 -8.51
N VAL A 30 8.55 -14.16 -8.14
CA VAL A 30 8.50 -13.51 -6.82
C VAL A 30 7.22 -12.71 -6.68
N ARG A 31 6.80 -11.95 -7.71
CA ARG A 31 5.53 -11.19 -7.70
C ARG A 31 4.32 -12.11 -7.53
N ASN A 32 4.30 -13.26 -8.21
CA ASN A 32 3.21 -14.23 -8.08
C ASN A 32 3.21 -14.87 -6.68
N THR A 33 4.38 -15.17 -6.12
CA THR A 33 4.48 -15.72 -4.75
C THR A 33 4.09 -14.69 -3.70
N LEU A 34 4.45 -13.41 -3.91
CA LEU A 34 4.15 -12.29 -3.01
C LEU A 34 2.95 -11.45 -3.50
N ALA A 35 1.97 -12.07 -4.14
CA ALA A 35 0.80 -11.37 -4.68
C ALA A 35 -0.01 -10.61 -3.60
N TYR A 36 0.11 -11.02 -2.33
CA TYR A 36 -0.48 -10.33 -1.18
C TYR A 36 0.27 -9.06 -0.77
N MET A 37 1.49 -8.83 -1.31
CA MET A 37 2.30 -7.63 -1.05
C MET A 37 2.73 -6.95 -2.36
N PRO A 38 1.80 -6.43 -3.18
CA PRO A 38 2.13 -5.83 -4.47
C PRO A 38 3.01 -4.57 -4.35
N TYR A 39 2.99 -3.95 -3.18
CA TYR A 39 3.78 -2.76 -2.85
C TYR A 39 5.25 -3.05 -2.53
N ALA A 40 5.64 -4.33 -2.31
CA ALA A 40 7.00 -4.69 -1.93
C ALA A 40 8.00 -4.34 -3.05
N GLU A 41 9.09 -3.69 -2.69
CA GLU A 41 10.20 -3.41 -3.60
C GLU A 41 11.03 -4.69 -3.82
N LEU A 42 11.43 -4.91 -5.08
CA LEU A 42 12.28 -6.02 -5.46
C LEU A 42 13.64 -5.49 -5.88
N LEU A 43 14.68 -6.01 -5.27
CA LEU A 43 16.06 -5.66 -5.60
C LEU A 43 16.91 -6.92 -5.78
N PHE A 44 17.57 -7.03 -6.92
CA PHE A 44 18.52 -8.11 -7.20
C PHE A 44 19.93 -7.62 -6.91
N ILE A 45 20.59 -8.25 -5.96
CA ILE A 45 21.95 -7.92 -5.52
C ILE A 45 22.88 -9.13 -5.67
N SER A 46 24.18 -8.89 -5.66
CA SER A 46 25.19 -9.95 -5.57
C SER A 46 26.00 -9.77 -4.29
N ALA A 47 25.79 -10.66 -3.32
CA ALA A 47 26.58 -10.66 -2.09
C ALA A 47 28.06 -11.00 -2.34
N LYS A 48 28.35 -11.82 -3.37
CA LYS A 48 29.72 -12.22 -3.72
C LYS A 48 30.56 -11.07 -4.30
N THR A 49 29.95 -10.27 -5.17
CA THR A 49 30.66 -9.18 -5.89
C THR A 49 30.35 -7.80 -5.33
N GLY A 50 29.43 -7.69 -4.37
CA GLY A 50 28.96 -6.40 -3.86
C GLY A 50 28.11 -5.61 -4.87
N GLN A 51 27.77 -6.20 -6.02
CA GLN A 51 27.00 -5.50 -7.05
C GLN A 51 25.63 -5.07 -6.53
N ARG A 52 25.29 -3.80 -6.70
CA ARG A 52 24.05 -3.16 -6.31
C ARG A 52 23.80 -3.08 -4.79
N LEU A 53 24.78 -3.36 -3.93
CA LEU A 53 24.64 -3.16 -2.48
C LEU A 53 24.35 -1.71 -2.09
N PRO A 54 24.98 -0.66 -2.69
CA PRO A 54 24.60 0.72 -2.40
C PRO A 54 23.13 0.99 -2.64
N LYS A 55 22.57 0.43 -3.73
CA LYS A 55 21.14 0.59 -4.06
C LYS A 55 20.21 -0.03 -3.03
N LEU A 56 20.68 -1.03 -2.26
CA LEU A 56 19.90 -1.60 -1.15
C LEU A 56 19.66 -0.55 -0.06
N PHE A 57 20.69 0.20 0.33
CA PHE A 57 20.55 1.24 1.34
C PHE A 57 19.66 2.39 0.86
N GLU A 58 19.83 2.84 -0.38
CA GLU A 58 18.94 3.84 -0.99
C GLU A 58 17.47 3.38 -0.97
N THR A 59 17.22 2.11 -1.29
CA THR A 59 15.88 1.53 -1.28
C THR A 59 15.31 1.47 0.14
N ILE A 60 16.12 1.10 1.14
CA ILE A 60 15.72 1.09 2.56
C ILE A 60 15.36 2.51 3.00
N ASP A 61 16.19 3.50 2.71
CA ASP A 61 15.94 4.89 3.08
C ASP A 61 14.66 5.42 2.44
N MET A 62 14.43 5.12 1.16
CA MET A 62 13.20 5.45 0.45
C MET A 62 11.97 4.85 1.16
N VAL A 63 12.01 3.55 1.49
CA VAL A 63 10.90 2.87 2.18
C VAL A 63 10.66 3.48 3.55
N LEU A 64 11.72 3.81 4.30
CA LEU A 64 11.62 4.47 5.60
C LEU A 64 11.00 5.87 5.48
N GLN A 65 11.32 6.63 4.44
CA GLN A 65 10.70 7.93 4.17
C GLN A 65 9.20 7.77 3.94
N TYR A 66 8.79 6.83 3.07
CA TYR A 66 7.36 6.56 2.84
C TYR A 66 6.65 6.03 4.09
N GLN A 67 7.31 5.21 4.90
CA GLN A 67 6.75 4.70 6.15
C GLN A 67 6.49 5.82 7.17
N ASN A 68 7.32 6.87 7.14
CA ASN A 68 7.18 8.05 8.02
C ASN A 68 6.33 9.17 7.41
N LEU A 69 5.92 9.03 6.14
CA LEU A 69 5.17 10.06 5.44
C LEU A 69 3.85 10.35 6.14
N ARG A 70 3.64 11.63 6.45
CA ARG A 70 2.37 12.11 7.00
C ARG A 70 1.67 13.01 5.99
N VAL A 71 0.48 12.59 5.62
CA VAL A 71 -0.36 13.33 4.67
C VAL A 71 -1.29 14.26 5.42
N GLN A 72 -1.42 15.50 4.95
CA GLN A 72 -2.37 16.46 5.52
C GLN A 72 -3.81 16.01 5.24
N THR A 73 -4.68 16.14 6.24
CA THR A 73 -6.08 15.69 6.16
C THR A 73 -6.84 16.38 5.02
N GLY A 74 -6.57 17.66 4.74
CA GLY A 74 -7.21 18.39 3.64
C GLY A 74 -6.92 17.73 2.29
N VAL A 75 -5.64 17.57 1.94
CA VAL A 75 -5.20 16.94 0.68
C VAL A 75 -5.72 15.50 0.56
N LEU A 76 -5.70 14.75 1.67
CA LEU A 76 -6.23 13.38 1.70
C LEU A 76 -7.73 13.34 1.35
N ASN A 77 -8.52 14.31 1.80
CA ASN A 77 -9.96 14.38 1.51
C ASN A 77 -10.26 14.94 0.11
N GLU A 78 -9.39 15.75 -0.48
CA GLU A 78 -9.49 16.13 -1.89
C GLU A 78 -9.37 14.89 -2.78
N ILE A 79 -8.34 14.06 -2.55
CA ILE A 79 -8.15 12.79 -3.29
C ILE A 79 -9.31 11.82 -3.04
N LEU A 80 -9.82 11.75 -1.81
CA LEU A 80 -11.00 10.94 -1.50
C LEU A 80 -12.22 11.40 -2.31
N THR A 81 -12.45 12.70 -2.42
CA THR A 81 -13.54 13.28 -3.19
C THR A 81 -13.42 12.97 -4.68
N GLU A 82 -12.22 13.12 -5.24
CA GLU A 82 -11.94 12.77 -6.63
C GLU A 82 -12.15 11.26 -6.88
N ALA A 83 -11.66 10.42 -5.98
CA ALA A 83 -11.84 8.97 -6.08
C ALA A 83 -13.32 8.58 -6.05
N MET A 84 -14.12 9.17 -5.16
CA MET A 84 -15.58 8.94 -5.11
C MET A 84 -16.31 9.46 -6.35
N ALA A 85 -15.83 10.52 -6.98
CA ALA A 85 -16.37 11.02 -8.24
C ALA A 85 -16.08 10.07 -9.41
N MET A 86 -14.88 9.48 -9.46
CA MET A 86 -14.48 8.51 -10.50
C MET A 86 -15.21 7.18 -10.34
N GLN A 87 -15.27 6.68 -9.12
CA GLN A 87 -15.95 5.42 -8.79
C GLN A 87 -16.83 5.62 -7.57
N GLN A 88 -18.13 5.68 -7.82
CA GLN A 88 -19.11 5.90 -6.76
C GLN A 88 -19.05 4.81 -5.69
N PRO A 89 -19.22 5.18 -4.40
CA PRO A 89 -19.32 4.22 -3.33
C PRO A 89 -20.42 3.19 -3.56
N PRO A 90 -20.20 1.92 -3.14
CA PRO A 90 -21.16 0.85 -3.35
C PRO A 90 -22.49 1.10 -2.62
N SER A 91 -23.54 0.45 -3.12
CA SER A 91 -24.83 0.39 -2.49
C SER A 91 -25.28 -1.07 -2.34
N ASP A 92 -25.88 -1.41 -1.21
CA ASP A 92 -26.46 -2.73 -0.97
C ASP A 92 -27.88 -2.57 -0.38
N ARG A 93 -28.82 -3.35 -0.93
CA ARG A 93 -30.24 -3.41 -0.48
C ARG A 93 -30.90 -2.04 -0.31
N GLY A 94 -30.63 -1.11 -1.24
CA GLY A 94 -31.16 0.25 -1.22
C GLY A 94 -30.45 1.22 -0.26
N LYS A 95 -29.47 0.75 0.51
CA LYS A 95 -28.60 1.60 1.33
C LYS A 95 -27.33 1.93 0.55
N ARG A 96 -26.98 3.21 0.50
CA ARG A 96 -25.76 3.69 -0.14
C ARG A 96 -24.68 3.96 0.90
N LEU A 97 -23.46 3.50 0.62
CA LEU A 97 -22.29 3.87 1.41
C LEU A 97 -22.05 5.39 1.28
N LYS A 98 -22.02 6.08 2.41
CA LYS A 98 -21.56 7.47 2.50
C LYS A 98 -20.22 7.49 3.21
N ILE A 99 -19.20 8.04 2.59
CA ILE A 99 -17.90 8.28 3.21
C ILE A 99 -17.85 9.76 3.55
N TYR A 100 -17.68 10.08 4.82
CA TYR A 100 -17.68 11.45 5.30
C TYR A 100 -16.33 12.13 5.16
N TYR A 101 -15.29 11.45 5.63
CA TYR A 101 -13.90 11.92 5.53
C TYR A 101 -12.92 10.80 5.87
N MET A 102 -11.66 11.05 5.58
CA MET A 102 -10.54 10.17 5.91
C MET A 102 -9.44 10.98 6.60
N THR A 103 -8.74 10.36 7.55
CA THR A 103 -7.60 10.97 8.22
C THR A 103 -6.50 9.93 8.46
N GLN A 104 -5.25 10.37 8.43
CA GLN A 104 -4.12 9.53 8.83
C GLN A 104 -3.87 9.69 10.33
N VAL A 105 -3.99 8.60 11.06
CA VAL A 105 -3.87 8.59 12.54
C VAL A 105 -2.50 8.17 13.03
N SER A 106 -1.77 7.41 12.20
CA SER A 106 -0.45 6.88 12.58
C SER A 106 0.47 6.78 11.38
N VAL A 107 1.77 6.72 11.65
CA VAL A 107 2.85 6.30 10.77
C VAL A 107 3.46 5.01 11.34
N LYS A 108 4.23 4.25 10.55
CA LYS A 108 4.94 3.02 10.97
C LYS A 108 4.02 1.88 11.47
N PRO A 109 3.12 1.34 10.69
CA PRO A 109 2.81 1.65 9.29
C PRO A 109 1.82 2.83 9.18
N PRO A 110 1.80 3.51 8.01
CA PRO A 110 0.79 4.52 7.72
C PRO A 110 -0.60 3.94 7.90
N THR A 111 -1.39 4.54 8.81
CA THR A 111 -2.71 4.05 9.18
C THR A 111 -3.74 5.13 8.94
N PHE A 112 -4.75 4.81 8.17
CA PHE A 112 -5.84 5.70 7.78
C PHE A 112 -7.15 5.25 8.43
N VAL A 113 -7.91 6.21 8.93
CA VAL A 113 -9.26 5.97 9.41
C VAL A 113 -10.24 6.58 8.43
N ILE A 114 -11.19 5.78 7.94
CA ILE A 114 -12.27 6.20 7.05
C ILE A 114 -13.55 6.21 7.85
N PHE A 115 -14.22 7.36 7.90
CA PHE A 115 -15.49 7.52 8.60
C PHE A 115 -16.65 7.37 7.62
N VAL A 116 -17.53 6.42 7.90
CA VAL A 116 -18.66 6.03 7.05
C VAL A 116 -19.98 6.02 7.83
N ASN A 117 -21.08 5.98 7.10
CA ASN A 117 -22.41 5.80 7.70
C ASN A 117 -22.66 4.36 8.19
N ASP A 118 -22.13 3.37 7.47
CA ASP A 118 -22.32 1.96 7.76
C ASP A 118 -21.07 1.18 7.29
N LYS A 119 -20.39 0.52 8.22
CA LYS A 119 -19.14 -0.22 7.91
C LYS A 119 -19.38 -1.48 7.08
N GLU A 120 -20.58 -2.08 7.19
CA GLU A 120 -20.91 -3.31 6.45
C GLU A 120 -21.00 -3.07 4.94
N LEU A 121 -21.32 -1.83 4.54
CA LEU A 121 -21.33 -1.41 3.14
C LEU A 121 -19.92 -1.21 2.56
N MET A 122 -18.89 -1.12 3.40
CA MET A 122 -17.51 -0.88 2.97
C MET A 122 -16.84 -2.19 2.57
N HIS A 123 -17.11 -2.65 1.36
CA HIS A 123 -16.49 -3.86 0.82
C HIS A 123 -14.98 -3.70 0.65
N PHE A 124 -14.23 -4.78 0.84
CA PHE A 124 -12.75 -4.79 0.74
C PHE A 124 -12.27 -4.30 -0.62
N SER A 125 -13.00 -4.56 -1.70
CA SER A 125 -12.68 -4.10 -3.06
C SER A 125 -12.66 -2.58 -3.17
N TYR A 126 -13.57 -1.89 -2.47
CA TYR A 126 -13.59 -0.44 -2.46
C TYR A 126 -12.47 0.15 -1.59
N VAL A 127 -12.15 -0.49 -0.47
CA VAL A 127 -10.97 -0.14 0.34
C VAL A 127 -9.71 -0.26 -0.50
N ARG A 128 -9.56 -1.34 -1.28
CA ARG A 128 -8.42 -1.55 -2.18
C ARG A 128 -8.36 -0.51 -3.30
N TYR A 129 -9.50 -0.11 -3.83
CA TYR A 129 -9.57 0.99 -4.79
C TYR A 129 -9.05 2.30 -4.18
N LEU A 130 -9.50 2.66 -2.98
CA LEU A 130 -9.03 3.85 -2.28
C LEU A 130 -7.54 3.76 -1.93
N GLU A 131 -7.05 2.58 -1.51
CA GLU A 131 -5.63 2.33 -1.29
C GLU A 131 -4.82 2.63 -2.55
N ASN A 132 -5.25 2.12 -3.71
CA ASN A 132 -4.58 2.37 -4.97
C ASN A 132 -4.53 3.87 -5.31
N LYS A 133 -5.62 4.61 -5.09
CA LYS A 133 -5.67 6.07 -5.30
C LYS A 133 -4.70 6.82 -4.37
N ILE A 134 -4.60 6.42 -3.12
CA ILE A 134 -3.64 6.99 -2.17
C ILE A 134 -2.20 6.68 -2.61
N ARG A 135 -1.92 5.47 -3.09
CA ARG A 135 -0.59 5.10 -3.61
C ARG A 135 -0.24 5.85 -4.88
N GLU A 136 -1.19 6.04 -5.80
CA GLU A 136 -1.01 6.84 -7.01
C GLU A 136 -0.62 8.28 -6.69
N SER A 137 -1.24 8.88 -5.67
CA SER A 137 -1.04 10.29 -5.31
C SER A 137 0.19 10.54 -4.43
N PHE A 138 0.49 9.65 -3.50
CA PHE A 138 1.55 9.86 -2.49
C PHE A 138 2.72 8.88 -2.58
N GLY A 139 2.62 7.85 -3.42
CA GLY A 139 3.65 6.82 -3.57
C GLY A 139 3.49 5.69 -2.56
N PHE A 140 3.89 5.87 -1.31
CA PHE A 140 3.92 4.82 -0.26
C PHE A 140 4.55 3.51 -0.73
N ARG A 141 5.64 3.62 -1.50
CA ARG A 141 6.37 2.47 -2.04
C ARG A 141 7.02 1.68 -0.93
N GLY A 142 7.02 0.36 -1.06
CA GLY A 142 7.67 -0.55 -0.13
C GLY A 142 7.04 -0.64 1.26
N THR A 143 5.92 0.04 1.54
CA THR A 143 5.27 0.03 2.86
C THR A 143 3.80 -0.37 2.78
N PRO A 144 3.31 -1.21 3.73
CA PRO A 144 1.89 -1.51 3.83
C PRO A 144 1.10 -0.29 4.28
N LEU A 145 -0.15 -0.19 3.83
CA LEU A 145 -1.11 0.78 4.33
C LEU A 145 -2.18 0.05 5.16
N LYS A 146 -2.52 0.61 6.32
CA LYS A 146 -3.57 0.07 7.17
C LYS A 146 -4.80 0.98 7.10
N PHE A 147 -5.96 0.38 6.86
CA PHE A 147 -7.24 1.06 6.85
C PHE A 147 -8.12 0.59 8.00
N ILE A 148 -8.71 1.53 8.71
CA ILE A 148 -9.65 1.30 9.80
C ILE A 148 -10.94 1.99 9.41
N ILE A 149 -12.02 1.22 9.32
CA ILE A 149 -13.34 1.75 9.02
C ILE A 149 -14.06 2.05 10.34
N ARG A 150 -14.56 3.27 10.49
CA ARG A 150 -15.35 3.69 11.65
C ARG A 150 -16.69 4.25 11.21
N GLU A 151 -17.74 3.82 11.90
CA GLU A 151 -19.06 4.40 11.74
C GLU A 151 -19.14 5.74 12.47
N ARG A 152 -19.75 6.71 11.81
CA ARG A 152 -20.20 7.94 12.41
C ARG A 152 -21.72 7.94 12.37
N LYS A 153 -22.37 7.75 13.52
CA LYS A 153 -23.80 7.96 13.62
C LYS A 153 -24.08 9.43 13.37
N GLU A 154 -24.95 9.74 12.41
CA GLU A 154 -25.54 11.08 12.31
C GLU A 154 -26.29 11.31 13.63
N LYS A 155 -25.97 12.39 14.32
CA LYS A 155 -26.83 12.83 15.42
C LYS A 155 -28.12 13.22 14.75
N GLU A 156 -29.19 12.48 15.04
CA GLU A 156 -30.55 12.93 14.75
C GLU A 156 -30.72 14.32 15.41
N GLN A 157 -30.90 15.33 14.56
CA GLN A 157 -31.33 16.65 15.02
C GLN A 157 -32.84 16.66 15.17
#